data_3fe4b3f35b21851351f9534dce15bff1
#
_entry.id   3fe4b3f35b21851351f9534dce15bff1
#
_cell.length_a   1.000
_cell.length_b   1.000
_cell.length_c   1.000
_cell.angle_alpha   90.00
_cell.angle_beta   90.00
_cell.angle_gamma   90.00
#
_symmetry.space_group_name_H-M   'P 1'
#
loop_
_entity.id
_entity.type
_entity.pdbx_description
1 polymer ?
#
loop_
_entity_poly.entity_id
_entity_poly.type
_entity_poly.pdbx_seq_one_letter_code
_entity_poly.pdbx_strand_id
1 'polypeptide(L)'
;MVFTYLLIFIGGLVRVSGAGMGCPDWPKCFGRWIPPTSLSQLPDYIDPEKFNLVLAWVEYLNRLFGALVGLIILITFILGYIHFKKSKKVFVPITVAFFLTLLEGWVGAKLVDTVLDPITITIHL
;
A
#
# COMPACT_ATOMS: atom_id res chain seq x y z
N MET A 1 -14.81 3.12 6.39
CA MET A 1 -14.11 3.38 7.67
C MET A 1 -13.45 2.13 8.25
N VAL A 2 -14.17 1.02 8.49
CA VAL A 2 -13.59 -0.21 9.08
C VAL A 2 -12.37 -0.71 8.31
N PHE A 3 -12.44 -0.83 6.98
CA PHE A 3 -11.31 -1.27 6.15
C PHE A 3 -10.11 -0.32 6.22
N THR A 4 -10.33 0.98 6.37
CA THR A 4 -9.25 1.96 6.51
C THR A 4 -8.52 1.78 7.84
N TYR A 5 -9.25 1.59 8.94
CA TYR A 5 -8.64 1.30 10.25
C TYR A 5 -7.88 -0.02 10.25
N LEU A 6 -8.43 -1.07 9.61
CA LEU A 6 -7.74 -2.35 9.45
C LEU A 6 -6.44 -2.18 8.65
N LEU A 7 -6.46 -1.37 7.59
CA LEU A 7 -5.27 -1.09 6.78
C LEU A 7 -4.18 -0.38 7.60
N ILE A 8 -4.56 0.63 8.40
CA ILE A 8 -3.63 1.35 9.29
C ILE A 8 -3.03 0.38 10.31
N PHE A 9 -3.83 -0.48 10.91
CA PHE A 9 -3.37 -1.48 11.88
C PHE A 9 -2.40 -2.48 11.25
N ILE A 10 -2.75 -3.02 10.09
CA ILE A 10 -1.88 -3.95 9.33
C ILE A 10 -0.58 -3.25 8.92
N GLY A 11 -0.65 -2.01 8.44
CA GLY A 11 0.54 -1.22 8.09
C GLY A 11 1.47 -1.01 9.29
N GLY A 12 0.91 -0.75 10.47
CA GLY A 12 1.67 -0.68 11.72
C GLY A 12 2.36 -2.01 12.07
N LEU A 13 1.66 -3.14 11.90
CA LEU A 13 2.24 -4.47 12.10
C LEU A 13 3.37 -4.77 11.11
N VAL A 14 3.20 -4.42 9.84
CA VAL A 14 4.23 -4.55 8.79
C VAL A 14 5.49 -3.80 9.19
N ARG A 15 5.34 -2.58 9.70
CA ARG A 15 6.48 -1.78 10.18
C ARG A 15 7.20 -2.44 11.37
N VAL A 16 6.45 -2.82 12.40
CA VAL A 16 7.03 -3.41 13.63
C VAL A 16 7.70 -4.75 13.37
N SER A 17 7.16 -5.56 12.44
CA SER A 17 7.72 -6.85 12.06
C SER A 17 8.96 -6.76 11.16
N GLY A 18 9.33 -5.56 10.69
CA GLY A 18 10.41 -5.37 9.72
C GLY A 18 10.03 -5.78 8.29
N ALA A 19 8.76 -6.10 8.03
CA ALA A 19 8.29 -6.54 6.72
C ALA A 19 8.23 -5.42 5.66
N GLY A 20 8.47 -4.17 6.05
CA GLY A 20 8.41 -3.02 5.14
C GLY A 20 9.43 -3.03 4.00
N MET A 21 10.42 -3.94 4.05
CA MET A 21 11.40 -4.21 2.98
C MET A 21 11.35 -5.66 2.49
N GLY A 22 10.25 -6.35 2.73
CA GLY A 22 10.04 -7.72 2.23
C GLY A 22 9.99 -7.80 0.71
N CYS A 23 9.57 -6.74 0.03
CA CYS A 23 9.56 -6.58 -1.43
C CYS A 23 10.49 -5.42 -1.81
N PRO A 24 11.60 -5.65 -2.54
CA PRO A 24 12.58 -4.62 -2.87
C PRO A 24 12.09 -3.63 -3.93
N ASP A 25 11.06 -3.96 -4.68
CA ASP A 25 10.52 -3.20 -5.80
C ASP A 25 9.04 -2.84 -5.60
N TRP A 26 8.57 -1.90 -6.41
CA TRP A 26 7.17 -1.48 -6.48
C TRP A 26 6.83 -1.13 -7.95
N PRO A 27 5.65 -1.46 -8.49
CA PRO A 27 4.51 -2.15 -7.87
C PRO A 27 4.65 -3.68 -7.74
N LYS A 28 5.68 -4.25 -8.34
CA LYS A 28 6.00 -5.67 -8.29
C LYS A 28 6.69 -6.06 -6.98
N CYS A 29 6.87 -7.36 -6.76
CA CYS A 29 7.66 -7.92 -5.69
C CYS A 29 8.64 -8.93 -6.27
N PHE A 30 9.95 -8.67 -6.15
CA PHE A 30 11.01 -9.46 -6.80
C PHE A 30 10.81 -9.58 -8.32
N GLY A 31 10.42 -8.48 -8.99
CA GLY A 31 10.16 -8.43 -10.43
C GLY A 31 8.89 -9.14 -10.89
N ARG A 32 8.08 -9.69 -9.99
CA ARG A 32 6.85 -10.44 -10.27
C ARG A 32 5.61 -9.75 -9.69
N TRP A 33 4.45 -9.99 -10.30
CA TRP A 33 3.16 -9.54 -9.77
C TRP A 33 2.69 -10.32 -8.54
N ILE A 34 3.13 -11.58 -8.44
CA ILE A 34 2.91 -12.45 -7.29
C ILE A 34 4.28 -12.80 -6.72
N PRO A 35 4.53 -12.62 -5.41
CA PRO A 35 5.83 -12.91 -4.81
C PRO A 35 6.24 -14.37 -5.02
N PRO A 36 7.55 -14.65 -5.12
CA PRO A 36 8.02 -16.01 -5.21
C PRO A 36 7.65 -16.81 -3.95
N THR A 37 7.32 -18.09 -4.14
CA THR A 37 7.01 -19.02 -3.05
C THR A 37 8.19 -19.91 -2.68
N SER A 38 9.28 -19.87 -3.45
CA SER A 38 10.50 -20.63 -3.22
C SER A 38 11.73 -19.88 -3.74
N LEU A 39 12.89 -20.23 -3.21
CA LEU A 39 14.17 -19.65 -3.63
C LEU A 39 14.47 -19.85 -5.12
N SER A 40 14.00 -20.97 -5.71
CA SER A 40 14.16 -21.27 -7.13
C SER A 40 13.44 -20.30 -8.08
N GLN A 41 12.48 -19.54 -7.58
CA GLN A 41 11.70 -18.57 -8.34
C GLN A 41 12.27 -17.13 -8.26
N LEU A 42 13.34 -16.93 -7.48
CA LEU A 42 14.01 -15.65 -7.37
C LEU A 42 14.74 -15.29 -8.68
N PRO A 43 14.73 -14.01 -9.10
CA PRO A 43 15.59 -13.54 -10.17
C PRO A 43 17.08 -13.67 -9.83
N ASP A 44 17.93 -13.93 -10.83
CA ASP A 44 19.37 -14.13 -10.66
C ASP A 44 20.12 -12.94 -10.04
N TYR A 45 19.55 -11.73 -10.15
CA TYR A 45 20.13 -10.50 -9.61
C TYR A 45 19.83 -10.25 -8.13
N ILE A 46 19.05 -11.13 -7.47
CA ILE A 46 18.69 -11.01 -6.06
C ILE A 46 19.43 -12.04 -5.25
N ASP A 47 20.11 -11.56 -4.20
CA ASP A 47 20.78 -12.40 -3.23
C ASP A 47 19.75 -13.26 -2.46
N PRO A 48 19.86 -14.61 -2.53
CA PRO A 48 18.95 -15.51 -1.81
C PRO A 48 18.91 -15.28 -0.30
N GLU A 49 20.00 -14.77 0.29
CA GLU A 49 20.06 -14.48 1.73
C GLU A 49 19.18 -13.31 2.16
N LYS A 50 18.86 -12.42 1.23
CA LYS A 50 17.95 -11.27 1.45
C LYS A 50 16.48 -11.61 1.30
N PHE A 51 16.17 -12.81 0.82
CA PHE A 51 14.79 -13.25 0.63
C PHE A 51 14.23 -13.83 1.92
N ASN A 52 13.15 -13.25 2.41
CA ASN A 52 12.34 -13.80 3.50
C ASN A 52 10.91 -13.98 3.01
N LEU A 53 10.47 -15.22 2.86
CA LEU A 53 9.15 -15.59 2.36
C LEU A 53 8.02 -14.91 3.17
N VAL A 54 8.12 -14.96 4.49
CA VAL A 54 7.07 -14.42 5.37
C VAL A 54 6.98 -12.91 5.22
N LEU A 55 8.12 -12.20 5.27
CA LEU A 55 8.14 -10.74 5.13
C LEU A 55 7.66 -10.29 3.74
N ALA A 56 8.07 -10.99 2.68
CA ALA A 56 7.63 -10.71 1.32
C ALA A 56 6.11 -10.83 1.15
N TRP A 57 5.52 -11.91 1.67
CA TRP A 57 4.09 -12.13 1.58
C TRP A 57 3.28 -11.20 2.47
N VAL A 58 3.74 -10.89 3.68
CA VAL A 58 3.10 -9.92 4.59
C VAL A 58 3.06 -8.54 3.94
N GLU A 59 4.16 -8.09 3.35
CA GLU A 59 4.19 -6.81 2.64
C GLU A 59 3.30 -6.81 1.39
N TYR A 60 3.34 -7.88 0.60
CA TYR A 60 2.49 -8.02 -0.59
C TYR A 60 1.00 -7.96 -0.25
N LEU A 61 0.58 -8.71 0.78
CA LEU A 61 -0.81 -8.70 1.23
C LEU A 61 -1.24 -7.32 1.75
N ASN A 62 -0.36 -6.61 2.45
CA ASN A 62 -0.61 -5.24 2.86
C ASN A 62 -0.81 -4.30 1.65
N ARG A 63 0.03 -4.41 0.63
CA ARG A 63 -0.12 -3.65 -0.62
C ARG A 63 -1.43 -3.98 -1.34
N LEU A 64 -1.79 -5.26 -1.41
CA LEU A 64 -3.04 -5.72 -2.03
C LEU A 64 -4.26 -5.19 -1.27
N PHE A 65 -4.22 -5.22 0.06
CA PHE A 65 -5.28 -4.65 0.90
C PHE A 65 -5.38 -3.13 0.74
N GLY A 66 -4.24 -2.43 0.64
CA GLY A 66 -4.20 -1.00 0.31
C GLY A 66 -4.85 -0.68 -1.04
N ALA A 67 -4.57 -1.48 -2.06
CA ALA A 67 -5.21 -1.35 -3.38
C ALA A 67 -6.73 -1.58 -3.31
N LEU A 68 -7.18 -2.55 -2.53
CA LEU A 68 -8.61 -2.80 -2.30
C LEU A 68 -9.30 -1.60 -1.64
N VAL A 69 -8.70 -1.04 -0.59
CA VAL A 69 -9.21 0.16 0.08
C VAL A 69 -9.25 1.35 -0.89
N GLY A 70 -8.19 1.54 -1.68
CA GLY A 70 -8.15 2.57 -2.72
C GLY A 70 -9.27 2.42 -3.75
N LEU A 71 -9.56 1.21 -4.18
CA LEU A 71 -10.66 0.91 -5.09
C LEU A 71 -12.03 1.24 -4.48
N ILE A 72 -12.25 0.88 -3.21
CA ILE A 72 -13.49 1.22 -2.50
C ILE A 72 -13.69 2.73 -2.42
N ILE A 73 -12.62 3.47 -2.12
CA ILE A 73 -12.68 4.94 -2.04
C ILE A 73 -12.93 5.55 -3.42
N LEU A 74 -12.32 5.01 -4.48
CA LEU A 74 -12.58 5.44 -5.86
C LEU A 74 -14.06 5.24 -6.23
N ILE A 75 -14.62 4.07 -5.95
CA ILE A 75 -16.05 3.79 -6.19
C ILE A 75 -16.92 4.75 -5.39
N THR A 76 -16.60 4.99 -4.14
CA THR A 76 -17.32 5.95 -3.27
C THR A 76 -17.26 7.36 -3.85
N PHE A 77 -16.11 7.78 -4.37
CA PHE A 77 -15.96 9.08 -5.02
C PHE A 77 -16.83 9.18 -6.29
N ILE A 78 -16.82 8.17 -7.15
CA ILE A 78 -17.63 8.14 -8.38
C ILE A 78 -19.13 8.19 -8.04
N LEU A 79 -19.59 7.37 -7.10
CA LEU A 79 -20.98 7.38 -6.64
C LEU A 79 -21.36 8.72 -5.98
N GLY A 80 -20.46 9.28 -5.19
CA GLY A 80 -20.62 10.61 -4.59
C GLY A 80 -20.77 11.70 -5.65
N TYR A 81 -19.97 11.64 -6.71
CA TYR A 81 -20.06 12.57 -7.84
C TYR A 81 -21.41 12.45 -8.55
N ILE A 82 -21.87 11.23 -8.84
CA ILE A 82 -23.12 10.99 -9.56
C ILE A 82 -24.34 11.46 -8.74
N HIS A 83 -24.39 11.11 -7.44
CA HIS A 83 -25.62 11.28 -6.64
C HIS A 83 -25.59 12.54 -5.76
N PHE A 84 -24.43 13.01 -5.31
CA PHE A 84 -24.30 14.02 -4.29
C PHE A 84 -23.51 15.28 -4.69
N LYS A 85 -23.16 15.44 -5.98
CA LYS A 85 -22.39 16.62 -6.45
C LYS A 85 -23.02 17.97 -6.10
N LYS A 86 -24.35 18.03 -5.91
CA LYS A 86 -25.07 19.25 -5.48
C LYS A 86 -25.01 19.47 -3.97
N SER A 87 -24.73 18.46 -3.17
CA SER A 87 -24.64 18.53 -1.72
C SER A 87 -23.18 18.69 -1.28
N LYS A 88 -22.71 19.92 -1.16
CA LYS A 88 -21.33 20.22 -0.75
C LYS A 88 -20.94 19.57 0.57
N LYS A 89 -21.89 19.43 1.53
CA LYS A 89 -21.65 18.81 2.84
C LYS A 89 -21.24 17.34 2.74
N VAL A 90 -21.69 16.63 1.71
CA VAL A 90 -21.38 15.20 1.48
C VAL A 90 -20.24 15.05 0.49
N PHE A 91 -20.30 15.78 -0.62
CA PHE A 91 -19.35 15.62 -1.71
C PHE A 91 -17.93 16.10 -1.39
N VAL A 92 -17.79 17.23 -0.66
CA VAL A 92 -16.46 17.77 -0.32
C VAL A 92 -15.64 16.81 0.54
N PRO A 93 -16.15 16.23 1.64
CA PRO A 93 -15.39 15.25 2.42
C PRO A 93 -14.97 14.02 1.62
N ILE A 94 -15.85 13.51 0.74
CA ILE A 94 -15.53 12.37 -0.12
C ILE A 94 -14.39 12.69 -1.08
N THR A 95 -14.43 13.88 -1.68
CA THR A 95 -13.38 14.36 -2.60
C THR A 95 -12.05 14.52 -1.89
N VAL A 96 -12.04 15.14 -0.71
CA VAL A 96 -10.83 15.31 0.11
C VAL A 96 -10.25 13.95 0.48
N ALA A 97 -11.09 13.00 0.95
CA ALA A 97 -10.65 11.65 1.30
C ALA A 97 -10.03 10.93 0.10
N PHE A 98 -10.62 11.07 -1.10
CA PHE A 98 -10.08 10.47 -2.32
C PHE A 98 -8.68 11.00 -2.65
N PHE A 99 -8.48 12.31 -2.66
CA PHE A 99 -7.18 12.90 -2.98
C PHE A 99 -6.13 12.60 -1.91
N LEU A 100 -6.50 12.61 -0.63
CA LEU A 100 -5.59 12.21 0.45
C LEU A 100 -5.16 10.75 0.31
N THR A 101 -6.06 9.85 -0.07
CA THR A 101 -5.73 8.44 -0.30
C THR A 101 -4.77 8.26 -1.48
N LEU A 102 -4.94 9.03 -2.56
CA LEU A 102 -3.98 9.02 -3.67
C LEU A 102 -2.60 9.51 -3.23
N LEU A 103 -2.55 10.56 -2.43
CA LEU A 103 -1.29 11.09 -1.88
C LEU A 103 -0.60 10.05 -1.00
N GLU A 104 -1.34 9.41 -0.08
CA GLU A 104 -0.82 8.35 0.78
C GLU A 104 -0.30 7.14 -0.02
N GLY A 105 -1.02 6.72 -1.06
CA GLY A 105 -0.56 5.65 -1.95
C GLY A 105 0.74 6.01 -2.68
N TRP A 106 0.86 7.27 -3.12
CA TRP A 106 2.09 7.76 -3.75
C TRP A 106 3.27 7.82 -2.77
N VAL A 107 3.05 8.33 -1.55
CA VAL A 107 4.08 8.35 -0.49
C VAL A 107 4.50 6.93 -0.14
N GLY A 108 3.55 5.97 -0.03
CA GLY A 108 3.84 4.57 0.20
C GLY A 108 4.71 3.93 -0.90
N ALA A 109 4.46 4.27 -2.17
CA ALA A 109 5.31 3.85 -3.28
C ALA A 109 6.74 4.42 -3.15
N LYS A 110 6.86 5.71 -2.80
CA LYS A 110 8.16 6.36 -2.59
C LYS A 110 8.95 5.80 -1.41
N LEU A 111 8.30 5.30 -0.38
CA LEU A 111 8.97 4.62 0.74
C LEU A 111 9.84 3.44 0.29
N VAL A 112 9.37 2.67 -0.69
CA VAL A 112 10.14 1.54 -1.26
C VAL A 112 11.35 2.05 -2.01
N ASP A 113 11.18 3.11 -2.84
CA ASP A 113 12.26 3.71 -3.62
C ASP A 113 13.35 4.35 -2.73
N THR A 114 12.97 4.92 -1.59
CA THR A 114 13.88 5.62 -0.67
C THR A 114 14.48 4.73 0.42
N VAL A 115 14.28 3.41 0.32
CA VAL A 115 14.79 2.43 1.28
C VAL A 115 14.39 2.79 2.72
N LEU A 116 13.10 3.11 2.94
CA LEU A 116 12.52 3.45 4.24
C LEU A 116 13.19 4.66 4.93
N ASP A 117 13.36 5.75 4.21
CA ASP A 117 13.82 7.01 4.80
C ASP A 117 12.94 7.40 6.01
N PRO A 118 13.53 7.70 7.20
CA PRO A 118 12.77 7.96 8.42
C PRO A 118 11.77 9.11 8.32
N ILE A 119 12.07 10.13 7.53
CA ILE A 119 11.19 11.28 7.32
C ILE A 119 9.97 10.84 6.52
N THR A 120 10.18 10.11 5.43
CA THR A 120 9.11 9.60 4.57
C THR A 120 8.20 8.61 5.33
N ILE A 121 8.77 7.76 6.19
CA ILE A 121 8.01 6.88 7.08
C ILE A 121 7.09 7.69 8.01
N THR A 122 7.62 8.76 8.61
CA THR A 122 6.85 9.58 9.55
C THR A 122 5.69 10.30 8.87
N ILE A 123 5.87 10.71 7.61
CA ILE A 123 4.82 11.35 6.82
C ILE A 123 3.71 10.36 6.42
N HIS A 124 4.10 9.11 6.10
CA HIS A 124 3.17 8.05 5.67
C HIS A 124 2.37 7.43 6.83
N LEU A 125 2.82 7.57 8.06
CA LEU A 125 2.15 7.04 9.26
C LEU A 125 1.32 8.09 9.95
#